data_fd106a4b3ce41c0144bf320f7a90ce6b
#
_entry.id   fd106a4b3ce41c0144bf320f7a90ce6b
#
_cell.length_a   1.000
_cell.length_b   1.000
_cell.length_c   1.000
_cell.angle_alpha   90.00
_cell.angle_beta   90.00
_cell.angle_gamma   90.00
#
_symmetry.space_group_name_H-M   'P 1'
#
loop_
_entity.id
_entity.type
_entity.pdbx_description
1 polymer ?
#
loop_
_entity_poly.entity_id
_entity_poly.type
_entity_poly.pdbx_seq_one_letter_code
_entity_poly.pdbx_strand_id
1 'polypeptide(L)'
;MLRKLKTGFRQVCPPILLPVVSRAYRGLASSSVATKAAMHHPSEQDLDIYWDPEMARILDTWGEGNVWTEIQLLLTSRSGKVLDIACGTGKTMTFLDRFQEIELYGCDISDRLIDKAVERGIPRANLEVCDATQMPYSDKSFAYSYSIGSIEHFTEDGIRKFLAECRRVTGEASFHQNPVSRDGTNHGWIKTFQSYFNNSVDWWLDHYKSVYPHVDVVDSRWEDDRSVGKWFVCRG
;
A
#
# COMPACT_ATOMS: atom_id res chain seq x y z
N MET A 1 -21.05 -41.91 0.75
CA MET A 1 -21.74 -40.80 1.43
C MET A 1 -20.70 -39.89 2.09
N LEU A 2 -19.84 -39.27 1.28
CA LEU A 2 -18.76 -38.36 1.76
C LEU A 2 -18.39 -37.41 0.61
N ARG A 3 -19.33 -36.50 0.33
CA ARG A 3 -19.13 -35.46 -0.69
C ARG A 3 -20.05 -34.28 -0.35
N LYS A 4 -19.67 -33.45 0.61
CA LYS A 4 -20.18 -32.08 0.83
C LYS A 4 -19.55 -31.51 2.12
N LEU A 5 -18.32 -31.01 2.03
CA LEU A 5 -17.71 -30.07 3.00
C LEU A 5 -16.39 -29.55 2.43
N LYS A 6 -16.45 -28.89 1.27
CA LYS A 6 -15.31 -28.15 0.68
C LYS A 6 -15.82 -26.91 -0.08
N THR A 7 -16.62 -26.09 0.54
CA THR A 7 -16.96 -24.77 -0.01
C THR A 7 -17.19 -23.85 1.17
N GLY A 8 -16.16 -23.16 1.63
CA GLY A 8 -16.30 -22.20 2.71
C GLY A 8 -14.99 -21.59 3.23
N PHE A 9 -13.83 -21.99 2.70
CA PHE A 9 -12.54 -21.49 3.25
C PHE A 9 -11.58 -21.05 2.15
N ARG A 10 -12.02 -20.15 1.29
CA ARG A 10 -11.19 -19.65 0.18
C ARG A 10 -11.18 -18.14 0.02
N GLN A 11 -11.26 -17.39 1.10
CA GLN A 11 -11.34 -15.91 0.94
C GLN A 11 -10.61 -15.06 1.98
N VAL A 12 -9.67 -15.55 2.78
CA VAL A 12 -9.03 -14.67 3.81
C VAL A 12 -7.54 -14.90 4.03
N CYS A 13 -6.81 -15.62 3.24
CA CYS A 13 -5.33 -15.62 3.24
C CYS A 13 -4.80 -16.69 2.29
N PRO A 14 -3.66 -16.54 1.64
CA PRO A 14 -3.05 -17.62 0.90
C PRO A 14 -2.77 -18.80 1.85
N PRO A 15 -3.06 -20.06 1.45
CA PRO A 15 -3.04 -21.23 2.34
C PRO A 15 -1.67 -21.58 2.95
N ILE A 16 -0.62 -20.89 2.59
CA ILE A 16 0.76 -21.14 3.04
C ILE A 16 1.15 -20.28 4.23
N LEU A 17 0.50 -19.15 4.48
CA LEU A 17 0.82 -18.26 5.61
C LEU A 17 0.05 -18.60 6.90
N LEU A 18 -1.05 -19.32 6.82
CA LEU A 18 -1.85 -19.71 7.99
C LEU A 18 -1.07 -20.46 9.09
N PRO A 19 -0.10 -21.35 8.82
CA PRO A 19 0.66 -22.01 9.89
C PRO A 19 1.72 -21.11 10.53
N VAL A 20 2.30 -20.18 9.79
CA VAL A 20 3.38 -19.30 10.31
C VAL A 20 2.80 -18.14 11.07
N VAL A 21 1.79 -17.47 10.52
CA VAL A 21 1.08 -16.38 11.19
C VAL A 21 0.33 -16.87 12.42
N SER A 22 -0.34 -18.04 12.36
CA SER A 22 -1.06 -18.59 13.51
C SER A 22 -0.14 -19.09 14.63
N ARG A 23 1.11 -19.45 14.34
CA ARG A 23 2.08 -19.85 15.36
C ARG A 23 2.72 -18.63 16.06
N ALA A 24 3.00 -17.56 15.32
CA ALA A 24 3.44 -16.29 15.90
C ALA A 24 2.33 -15.63 16.74
N TYR A 25 1.08 -15.68 16.27
CA TYR A 25 -0.05 -15.12 17.01
C TYR A 25 -0.43 -15.88 18.27
N ARG A 26 -0.29 -17.21 18.32
CA ARG A 26 -0.62 -17.99 19.53
C ARG A 26 0.40 -17.84 20.66
N GLY A 27 1.62 -17.37 20.38
CA GLY A 27 2.64 -17.07 21.39
C GLY A 27 2.47 -15.72 22.09
N LEU A 28 1.67 -14.80 21.55
CA LEU A 28 1.48 -13.44 22.07
C LEU A 28 0.13 -13.20 22.75
N ALA A 29 -0.77 -14.19 22.76
CA ALA A 29 -2.13 -14.04 23.27
C ALA A 29 -2.28 -14.30 24.78
N SER A 30 -1.18 -14.46 25.54
CA SER A 30 -1.24 -14.67 26.98
C SER A 30 -0.36 -13.71 27.76
N SER A 31 -0.69 -12.42 27.74
CA SER A 31 -0.40 -11.54 28.88
C SER A 31 -1.30 -10.30 28.78
N SER A 32 -2.45 -10.39 29.44
CA SER A 32 -3.30 -9.25 29.74
C SER A 32 -2.61 -8.37 30.80
N VAL A 33 -1.93 -7.33 30.38
CA VAL A 33 -1.72 -6.14 31.20
C VAL A 33 -1.89 -4.95 30.26
N ALA A 34 -3.03 -4.28 30.38
CA ALA A 34 -3.29 -3.00 29.74
C ALA A 34 -2.41 -1.92 30.37
N THR A 35 -1.17 -1.88 30.01
CA THR A 35 -0.35 -0.68 30.13
C THR A 35 -0.68 0.21 28.92
N LYS A 36 -1.12 1.44 29.17
CA LYS A 36 -1.10 2.52 28.16
C LYS A 36 0.32 2.56 27.60
N ALA A 37 0.57 1.83 26.52
CA ALA A 37 1.83 1.93 25.80
C ALA A 37 1.88 3.36 25.26
N ALA A 38 2.89 4.12 25.65
CA ALA A 38 3.22 5.37 24.97
C ALA A 38 3.29 5.06 23.47
N MET A 39 2.61 5.84 22.63
CA MET A 39 2.66 5.66 21.18
C MET A 39 4.13 5.64 20.77
N HIS A 40 4.58 4.48 20.30
CA HIS A 40 5.95 4.33 19.85
C HIS A 40 6.04 4.91 18.44
N HIS A 41 6.77 6.01 18.30
CA HIS A 41 7.08 6.60 17.02
C HIS A 41 8.43 6.01 16.55
N PRO A 42 8.48 5.31 15.41
CA PRO A 42 9.74 4.79 14.90
C PRO A 42 10.64 5.95 14.46
N SER A 43 11.92 5.84 14.77
CA SER A 43 12.95 6.77 14.26
C SER A 43 13.38 6.42 12.83
N GLU A 44 13.21 5.16 12.44
CA GLU A 44 13.66 4.63 11.15
C GLU A 44 12.62 3.65 10.59
N GLN A 45 12.56 3.60 9.25
CA GLN A 45 11.77 2.63 8.51
C GLN A 45 12.55 1.31 8.41
N ASP A 46 11.87 0.18 8.49
CA ASP A 46 12.46 -1.12 8.24
C ASP A 46 12.46 -1.38 6.72
N LEU A 47 13.60 -1.19 6.09
CA LEU A 47 13.76 -1.31 4.64
C LEU A 47 14.24 -2.68 4.18
N ASP A 48 14.97 -3.43 5.03
CA ASP A 48 15.62 -4.69 4.63
C ASP A 48 14.64 -5.74 4.11
N ILE A 49 13.40 -5.69 4.56
CA ILE A 49 12.35 -6.61 4.14
C ILE A 49 12.04 -6.55 2.64
N TYR A 50 12.25 -5.39 1.97
CA TYR A 50 11.96 -5.23 0.55
C TYR A 50 12.95 -5.95 -0.36
N TRP A 51 14.06 -6.46 0.20
CA TRP A 51 14.99 -7.35 -0.49
C TRP A 51 14.79 -8.82 -0.14
N ASP A 52 13.85 -9.15 0.77
CA ASP A 52 13.49 -10.54 1.09
C ASP A 52 12.68 -11.16 -0.08
N PRO A 53 13.04 -12.38 -0.56
CA PRO A 53 12.26 -13.10 -1.56
C PRO A 53 10.81 -13.34 -1.16
N GLU A 54 10.53 -13.50 0.13
CA GLU A 54 9.18 -13.71 0.66
C GLU A 54 8.31 -12.47 0.48
N MET A 55 8.90 -11.26 0.58
CA MET A 55 8.17 -10.02 0.35
C MET A 55 7.58 -9.96 -1.06
N ALA A 56 8.36 -10.30 -2.09
CA ALA A 56 7.87 -10.33 -3.47
C ALA A 56 6.66 -11.26 -3.61
N ARG A 57 6.66 -12.43 -2.93
CA ARG A 57 5.51 -13.36 -2.93
C ARG A 57 4.27 -12.79 -2.25
N ILE A 58 4.45 -12.09 -1.15
CA ILE A 58 3.35 -11.44 -0.42
C ILE A 58 2.73 -10.38 -1.32
N LEU A 59 3.55 -9.52 -1.93
CA LEU A 59 3.10 -8.44 -2.81
C LEU A 59 2.33 -8.95 -4.04
N ASP A 60 2.57 -10.19 -4.47
CA ASP A 60 1.90 -10.77 -5.63
C ASP A 60 0.45 -11.23 -5.38
N THR A 61 0.00 -11.29 -4.13
CA THR A 61 -1.29 -11.92 -3.81
C THR A 61 -2.20 -11.12 -2.87
N TRP A 62 -1.67 -10.20 -2.06
CA TRP A 62 -2.44 -9.58 -0.98
C TRP A 62 -3.62 -8.69 -1.44
N GLY A 63 -3.51 -8.05 -2.61
CA GLY A 63 -4.55 -7.16 -3.18
C GLY A 63 -5.59 -7.87 -4.04
N GLU A 64 -5.54 -9.21 -4.13
CA GLU A 64 -6.43 -9.97 -5.00
C GLU A 64 -7.89 -9.89 -4.53
N GLY A 65 -8.79 -9.55 -5.46
CA GLY A 65 -10.22 -9.47 -5.20
C GLY A 65 -10.71 -8.18 -4.52
N ASN A 66 -9.82 -7.25 -4.22
CA ASN A 66 -10.16 -5.96 -3.60
C ASN A 66 -9.43 -4.78 -4.27
N VAL A 67 -8.36 -4.26 -3.71
CA VAL A 67 -7.69 -3.02 -4.13
C VAL A 67 -7.28 -2.97 -5.60
N TRP A 68 -6.91 -4.10 -6.20
CA TRP A 68 -6.56 -4.14 -7.63
C TRP A 68 -7.77 -3.95 -8.55
N THR A 69 -8.97 -4.28 -8.09
CA THR A 69 -10.20 -3.95 -8.81
C THR A 69 -10.59 -2.49 -8.60
N GLU A 70 -10.39 -1.99 -7.38
CA GLU A 70 -10.77 -0.64 -6.98
C GLU A 70 -9.95 0.42 -7.72
N ILE A 71 -8.62 0.26 -7.82
CA ILE A 71 -7.78 1.20 -8.57
C ILE A 71 -8.17 1.27 -10.05
N GLN A 72 -8.63 0.17 -10.64
CA GLN A 72 -9.13 0.16 -12.01
C GLN A 72 -10.38 1.05 -12.16
N LEU A 73 -11.28 1.05 -11.16
CA LEU A 73 -12.45 1.92 -11.15
C LEU A 73 -12.06 3.39 -10.97
N LEU A 74 -11.09 3.68 -10.11
CA LEU A 74 -10.60 5.04 -9.86
C LEU A 74 -9.91 5.64 -11.09
N LEU A 75 -9.29 4.81 -11.92
CA LEU A 75 -8.60 5.22 -13.15
C LEU A 75 -9.47 5.08 -14.41
N THR A 76 -10.67 4.53 -14.30
CA THR A 76 -11.61 4.46 -15.43
C THR A 76 -11.89 5.86 -15.98
N SER A 77 -11.85 6.00 -17.30
CA SER A 77 -12.03 7.29 -18.03
C SER A 77 -10.95 8.34 -17.71
N ARG A 78 -9.78 7.93 -17.21
CA ARG A 78 -8.61 8.79 -17.09
C ARG A 78 -7.68 8.58 -18.28
N SER A 79 -6.85 9.57 -18.55
CA SER A 79 -5.86 9.52 -19.64
C SER A 79 -4.54 10.17 -19.22
N GLY A 80 -3.46 9.80 -19.91
CA GLY A 80 -2.13 10.35 -19.70
C GLY A 80 -1.23 9.46 -18.86
N LYS A 81 -0.12 10.01 -18.38
CA LYS A 81 0.88 9.26 -17.59
C LYS A 81 0.39 9.02 -16.17
N VAL A 82 0.51 7.78 -15.72
CA VAL A 82 0.13 7.34 -14.37
C VAL A 82 1.32 6.69 -13.70
N LEU A 83 1.67 7.14 -12.48
CA LEU A 83 2.77 6.60 -11.69
C LEU A 83 2.24 5.71 -10.57
N ASP A 84 2.71 4.46 -10.54
CA ASP A 84 2.60 3.54 -9.39
C ASP A 84 3.77 3.80 -8.44
N ILE A 85 3.50 4.39 -7.27
CA ILE A 85 4.53 4.75 -6.29
C ILE A 85 4.67 3.63 -5.27
N ALA A 86 5.89 3.13 -5.08
CA ALA A 86 6.20 1.89 -4.38
C ALA A 86 5.49 0.70 -5.04
N CYS A 87 5.75 0.54 -6.35
CA CYS A 87 5.05 -0.39 -7.23
C CYS A 87 5.32 -1.87 -6.94
N GLY A 88 6.30 -2.17 -6.08
CA GLY A 88 6.69 -3.54 -5.76
C GLY A 88 7.04 -4.35 -7.02
N THR A 89 6.42 -5.50 -7.16
CA THR A 89 6.60 -6.39 -8.32
C THR A 89 5.84 -5.95 -9.58
N GLY A 90 5.26 -4.75 -9.60
CA GLY A 90 4.44 -4.25 -10.71
C GLY A 90 3.11 -4.98 -10.92
N LYS A 91 2.67 -5.76 -9.93
CA LYS A 91 1.45 -6.58 -10.06
C LYS A 91 0.22 -5.74 -10.38
N THR A 92 0.05 -4.60 -9.72
CA THR A 92 -1.05 -3.67 -9.98
C THR A 92 -1.03 -3.13 -11.41
N MET A 93 0.16 -2.79 -11.92
CA MET A 93 0.34 -2.27 -13.27
C MET A 93 -0.19 -3.26 -14.33
N THR A 94 -0.03 -4.58 -14.13
CA THR A 94 -0.53 -5.58 -15.09
C THR A 94 -2.05 -5.60 -15.22
N PHE A 95 -2.79 -5.18 -14.19
CA PHE A 95 -4.24 -5.06 -14.27
C PHE A 95 -4.69 -3.78 -14.97
N LEU A 96 -3.83 -2.77 -14.97
CA LEU A 96 -4.08 -1.46 -15.59
C LEU A 96 -3.61 -1.38 -17.04
N ASP A 97 -2.74 -2.26 -17.48
CA ASP A 97 -2.16 -2.28 -18.85
C ASP A 97 -3.21 -2.36 -19.98
N ARG A 98 -4.40 -2.86 -19.66
CA ARG A 98 -5.53 -2.91 -20.60
C ARG A 98 -6.19 -1.55 -20.89
N PHE A 99 -5.90 -0.51 -20.12
CA PHE A 99 -6.44 0.83 -20.31
C PHE A 99 -5.56 1.60 -21.29
N GLN A 100 -5.96 1.63 -22.57
CA GLN A 100 -5.17 2.20 -23.67
C GLN A 100 -4.93 3.72 -23.56
N GLU A 101 -5.74 4.41 -22.76
CA GLU A 101 -5.65 5.87 -22.61
C GLU A 101 -4.61 6.29 -21.56
N ILE A 102 -4.06 5.34 -20.78
CA ILE A 102 -3.06 5.61 -19.77
C ILE A 102 -1.71 4.99 -20.13
N GLU A 103 -0.64 5.70 -19.82
CA GLU A 103 0.75 5.23 -19.93
C GLU A 103 1.30 4.99 -18.53
N LEU A 104 1.62 3.74 -18.21
CA LEU A 104 1.99 3.33 -16.86
C LEU A 104 3.49 3.45 -16.61
N TYR A 105 3.83 4.03 -15.48
CA TYR A 105 5.17 4.11 -14.90
C TYR A 105 5.13 3.58 -13.47
N GLY A 106 6.25 3.07 -12.98
CA GLY A 106 6.38 2.60 -11.61
C GLY A 106 7.71 2.98 -10.98
N CYS A 107 7.73 3.17 -9.67
CA CYS A 107 8.97 3.29 -8.93
C CYS A 107 8.92 2.52 -7.61
N ASP A 108 10.06 2.00 -7.18
CA ASP A 108 10.23 1.31 -5.92
C ASP A 108 11.65 1.50 -5.40
N ILE A 109 11.85 1.39 -4.09
CA ILE A 109 13.17 1.50 -3.47
C ILE A 109 14.03 0.24 -3.72
N SER A 110 13.38 -0.91 -3.92
CA SER A 110 14.03 -2.20 -4.12
C SER A 110 14.29 -2.48 -5.61
N ASP A 111 15.55 -2.50 -6.00
CA ASP A 111 15.98 -2.96 -7.32
C ASP A 111 15.50 -4.38 -7.60
N ARG A 112 15.51 -5.25 -6.59
CA ARG A 112 15.00 -6.62 -6.68
C ARG A 112 13.51 -6.67 -7.06
N LEU A 113 12.67 -5.81 -6.45
CA LEU A 113 11.25 -5.74 -6.79
C LEU A 113 11.03 -5.18 -8.20
N ILE A 114 11.83 -4.19 -8.58
CA ILE A 114 11.84 -3.65 -9.96
C ILE A 114 12.26 -4.73 -10.97
N ASP A 115 13.25 -5.56 -10.67
CA ASP A 115 13.62 -6.68 -11.54
C ASP A 115 12.46 -7.68 -11.70
N LYS A 116 11.69 -7.93 -10.63
CA LYS A 116 10.47 -8.75 -10.71
C LYS A 116 9.39 -8.10 -11.58
N ALA A 117 9.25 -6.79 -11.55
CA ALA A 117 8.33 -6.08 -12.43
C ALA A 117 8.74 -6.21 -13.90
N VAL A 118 10.06 -6.14 -14.19
CA VAL A 118 10.59 -6.39 -15.55
C VAL A 118 10.36 -7.85 -15.98
N GLU A 119 10.63 -8.84 -15.12
CA GLU A 119 10.35 -10.25 -15.38
C GLU A 119 8.85 -10.48 -15.69
N ARG A 120 7.97 -9.65 -15.15
CA ARG A 120 6.51 -9.68 -15.39
C ARG A 120 6.10 -9.08 -16.74
N GLY A 121 7.04 -8.46 -17.44
CA GLY A 121 6.82 -7.87 -18.77
C GLY A 121 6.63 -6.35 -18.79
N ILE A 122 6.79 -5.67 -17.65
CA ILE A 122 6.75 -4.20 -17.64
C ILE A 122 8.05 -3.66 -18.23
N PRO A 123 7.99 -2.74 -19.22
CA PRO A 123 9.18 -2.20 -19.85
C PRO A 123 10.11 -1.53 -18.83
N ARG A 124 11.40 -1.89 -18.83
CA ARG A 124 12.38 -1.31 -17.89
C ARG A 124 12.44 0.23 -17.99
N ALA A 125 12.19 0.79 -19.17
CA ALA A 125 12.17 2.23 -19.40
C ALA A 125 11.02 2.95 -18.65
N ASN A 126 10.01 2.23 -18.21
CA ASN A 126 8.89 2.75 -17.44
C ASN A 126 9.06 2.55 -15.92
N LEU A 127 10.20 2.01 -15.49
CA LEU A 127 10.45 1.68 -14.10
C LEU A 127 11.69 2.41 -13.57
N GLU A 128 11.61 2.91 -12.34
CA GLU A 128 12.70 3.61 -11.66
C GLU A 128 12.96 3.00 -10.28
N VAL A 129 14.24 2.86 -9.92
CA VAL A 129 14.65 2.50 -8.56
C VAL A 129 14.92 3.79 -7.80
N CYS A 130 14.02 4.17 -6.88
CA CYS A 130 14.20 5.40 -6.12
C CYS A 130 13.43 5.38 -4.79
N ASP A 131 13.83 6.28 -3.90
CA ASP A 131 13.10 6.58 -2.67
C ASP A 131 11.87 7.45 -3.00
N ALA A 132 10.69 7.00 -2.60
CA ALA A 132 9.44 7.72 -2.81
C ALA A 132 9.37 9.07 -2.05
N THR A 133 10.26 9.31 -1.10
CA THR A 133 10.41 10.59 -0.39
C THR A 133 11.30 11.60 -1.13
N GLN A 134 11.94 11.17 -2.25
CA GLN A 134 12.79 12.01 -3.10
C GLN A 134 12.85 11.43 -4.52
N MET A 135 11.77 11.56 -5.27
CA MET A 135 11.66 10.98 -6.60
C MET A 135 12.40 11.80 -7.67
N PRO A 136 13.10 11.16 -8.65
CA PRO A 136 13.89 11.84 -9.68
C PRO A 136 13.06 12.38 -10.85
N TYR A 137 11.77 12.61 -10.63
CA TYR A 137 10.87 13.13 -11.66
C TYR A 137 10.70 14.64 -11.56
N SER A 138 10.45 15.30 -12.69
CA SER A 138 10.10 16.72 -12.71
C SER A 138 8.70 16.94 -12.14
N ASP A 139 8.41 18.19 -11.73
CA ASP A 139 7.09 18.57 -11.25
C ASP A 139 6.02 18.29 -12.31
N LYS A 140 4.87 17.77 -11.85
CA LYS A 140 3.72 17.49 -12.73
C LYS A 140 4.01 16.58 -13.92
N SER A 141 5.01 15.66 -13.79
CA SER A 141 5.38 14.71 -14.86
C SER A 141 4.29 13.70 -15.17
N PHE A 142 3.41 13.45 -14.19
CA PHE A 142 2.33 12.47 -14.31
C PHE A 142 0.97 13.16 -14.16
N ALA A 143 -0.02 12.75 -14.95
CA ALA A 143 -1.38 13.21 -14.77
C ALA A 143 -1.95 12.67 -13.44
N TYR A 144 -1.71 11.41 -13.17
CA TYR A 144 -2.17 10.73 -11.97
C TYR A 144 -1.04 9.93 -11.32
N SER A 145 -1.17 9.70 -10.01
CA SER A 145 -0.34 8.75 -9.29
C SER A 145 -1.19 7.92 -8.32
N TYR A 146 -0.67 6.78 -7.92
CA TYR A 146 -1.28 6.00 -6.85
C TYR A 146 -0.22 5.28 -6.02
N SER A 147 -0.57 4.93 -4.78
CA SER A 147 0.16 3.99 -3.94
C SER A 147 -0.82 3.08 -3.22
N ILE A 148 -0.44 1.83 -3.01
CA ILE A 148 -1.32 0.84 -2.41
C ILE A 148 -0.56 0.09 -1.33
N GLY A 149 -0.97 0.24 -0.05
CA GLY A 149 -0.37 -0.46 1.08
C GLY A 149 1.11 -0.11 1.27
N SER A 150 1.48 1.17 1.19
CA SER A 150 2.88 1.60 1.20
C SER A 150 3.16 2.68 2.25
N ILE A 151 2.34 3.72 2.29
CA ILE A 151 2.61 4.92 3.10
C ILE A 151 2.58 4.64 4.60
N GLU A 152 1.83 3.67 5.05
CA GLU A 152 1.73 3.24 6.45
C GLU A 152 3.03 2.68 7.02
N HIS A 153 3.97 2.32 6.17
CA HIS A 153 5.28 1.76 6.54
C HIS A 153 6.37 2.81 6.73
N PHE A 154 6.06 4.09 6.48
CA PHE A 154 6.99 5.20 6.67
C PHE A 154 6.89 5.77 8.09
N THR A 155 7.98 6.40 8.56
CA THR A 155 7.92 7.28 9.75
C THR A 155 6.99 8.46 9.48
N GLU A 156 6.53 9.18 10.49
CA GLU A 156 5.69 10.37 10.27
C GLU A 156 6.38 11.45 9.41
N ASP A 157 7.69 11.63 9.57
CA ASP A 157 8.47 12.51 8.69
C ASP A 157 8.53 11.96 7.26
N GLY A 158 8.70 10.65 7.11
CA GLY A 158 8.64 9.97 5.82
C GLY A 158 7.28 10.12 5.15
N ILE A 159 6.17 9.98 5.89
CA ILE A 159 4.81 10.21 5.38
C ILE A 159 4.67 11.61 4.79
N ARG A 160 5.12 12.65 5.52
CA ARG A 160 5.06 14.04 5.02
C ARG A 160 5.86 14.24 3.75
N LYS A 161 7.08 13.71 3.69
CA LYS A 161 7.95 13.78 2.51
C LYS A 161 7.35 13.01 1.32
N PHE A 162 6.87 11.81 1.56
CA PHE A 162 6.20 10.98 0.56
C PHE A 162 5.02 11.74 -0.07
N LEU A 163 4.11 12.28 0.75
CA LEU A 163 2.95 13.02 0.26
C LEU A 163 3.34 14.30 -0.51
N ALA A 164 4.36 15.02 -0.03
CA ALA A 164 4.88 16.19 -0.72
C ALA A 164 5.43 15.85 -2.10
N GLU A 165 6.18 14.76 -2.23
CA GLU A 165 6.71 14.28 -3.51
C GLU A 165 5.58 13.79 -4.43
N CYS A 166 4.59 13.03 -3.91
CA CYS A 166 3.43 12.63 -4.69
C CYS A 166 2.70 13.84 -5.28
N ARG A 167 2.45 14.88 -4.48
CA ARG A 167 1.83 16.12 -4.96
C ARG A 167 2.70 16.85 -5.97
N ARG A 168 4.02 16.88 -5.76
CA ARG A 168 4.97 17.57 -6.65
C ARG A 168 4.95 16.95 -8.05
N VAL A 169 5.02 15.61 -8.14
CA VAL A 169 5.12 14.92 -9.43
C VAL A 169 3.78 14.72 -10.14
N THR A 170 2.64 14.92 -9.44
CA THR A 170 1.29 14.64 -9.97
C THR A 170 0.52 15.93 -10.30
N GLY A 171 -0.08 15.97 -11.48
CA GLY A 171 -0.82 17.12 -11.99
C GLY A 171 -2.28 17.18 -11.57
N GLU A 172 -3.01 16.08 -11.67
CA GLU A 172 -4.47 16.03 -11.53
C GLU A 172 -4.92 15.47 -10.17
N ALA A 173 -4.59 14.20 -9.90
CA ALA A 173 -4.97 13.55 -8.65
C ALA A 173 -4.04 12.41 -8.28
N SER A 174 -3.85 12.23 -6.96
CA SER A 174 -3.19 11.05 -6.38
C SER A 174 -4.19 10.19 -5.63
N PHE A 175 -4.04 8.87 -5.73
CA PHE A 175 -4.91 7.89 -5.08
C PHE A 175 -4.06 7.04 -4.13
N HIS A 176 -4.30 7.13 -2.84
CA HIS A 176 -3.53 6.38 -1.85
C HIS A 176 -4.46 5.43 -1.09
N GLN A 177 -4.15 4.15 -1.14
CA GLN A 177 -4.84 3.16 -0.33
C GLN A 177 -3.94 2.76 0.82
N ASN A 178 -4.44 2.92 2.04
CA ASN A 178 -3.75 2.43 3.24
C ASN A 178 -4.74 1.92 4.29
N PRO A 179 -4.28 1.06 5.20
CA PRO A 179 -5.07 0.60 6.33
C PRO A 179 -5.33 1.75 7.31
N VAL A 180 -6.52 1.72 7.90
CA VAL A 180 -6.88 2.54 9.07
C VAL A 180 -7.40 1.63 10.17
N SER A 181 -7.31 2.04 11.43
CA SER A 181 -7.78 1.23 12.55
C SER A 181 -9.28 0.94 12.43
N ARG A 182 -9.66 -0.32 12.64
CA ARG A 182 -11.04 -0.78 12.55
C ARG A 182 -11.93 -0.16 13.63
N ASP A 183 -11.39 0.10 14.80
CA ASP A 183 -12.10 0.68 15.95
C ASP A 183 -12.08 2.21 15.99
N GLY A 184 -11.43 2.85 15.00
CA GLY A 184 -11.34 4.30 14.89
C GLY A 184 -10.37 4.97 15.87
N THR A 185 -9.57 4.20 16.61
CA THR A 185 -8.58 4.74 17.56
C THR A 185 -7.17 4.77 16.96
N ASN A 186 -6.28 5.56 17.54
CA ASN A 186 -4.88 5.59 17.14
C ASN A 186 -4.10 4.54 17.93
N HIS A 187 -3.71 3.45 17.27
CA HIS A 187 -2.87 2.41 17.88
C HIS A 187 -1.37 2.70 17.76
N GLY A 188 -0.99 3.67 16.90
CA GLY A 188 0.39 4.01 16.64
C GLY A 188 1.09 2.96 15.77
N TRP A 189 2.41 2.85 15.97
CA TRP A 189 3.26 1.95 15.22
C TRP A 189 3.15 0.52 15.72
N ILE A 190 2.71 -0.39 14.85
CA ILE A 190 2.58 -1.81 15.14
C ILE A 190 3.75 -2.57 14.53
N LYS A 191 4.51 -3.28 15.37
CA LYS A 191 5.62 -4.15 14.93
C LYS A 191 5.08 -5.49 14.44
N THR A 192 5.31 -5.75 13.17
CA THR A 192 5.02 -7.02 12.51
C THR A 192 6.17 -7.35 11.55
N PHE A 193 6.02 -8.34 10.67
CA PHE A 193 7.01 -8.58 9.60
C PHE A 193 7.22 -7.32 8.74
N GLN A 194 6.15 -6.64 8.39
CA GLN A 194 6.17 -5.32 7.78
C GLN A 194 5.47 -4.34 8.71
N SER A 195 6.25 -3.68 9.57
CA SER A 195 5.71 -2.78 10.60
C SER A 195 4.98 -1.58 9.97
N TYR A 196 3.90 -1.10 10.59
CA TYR A 196 3.04 -0.07 10.02
C TYR A 196 2.31 0.76 11.07
N PHE A 197 1.85 1.96 10.69
CA PHE A 197 0.89 2.73 11.46
C PHE A 197 -0.53 2.19 11.28
N ASN A 198 -1.20 1.90 12.41
CA ASN A 198 -2.62 1.57 12.45
C ASN A 198 -3.37 2.63 13.24
N ASN A 199 -3.72 3.71 12.58
CA ASN A 199 -4.36 4.87 13.19
C ASN A 199 -5.72 5.17 12.57
N SER A 200 -6.48 6.06 13.21
CA SER A 200 -7.81 6.48 12.76
C SER A 200 -7.76 7.17 11.39
N VAL A 201 -8.91 7.24 10.73
CA VAL A 201 -9.09 8.03 9.49
C VAL A 201 -8.71 9.49 9.71
N ASP A 202 -9.08 10.08 10.86
CA ASP A 202 -8.79 11.49 11.16
C ASP A 202 -7.29 11.75 11.24
N TRP A 203 -6.53 10.84 11.88
CA TRP A 203 -5.07 10.95 11.94
C TRP A 203 -4.44 10.95 10.54
N TRP A 204 -4.91 10.09 9.65
CA TRP A 204 -4.46 10.07 8.26
C TRP A 204 -4.89 11.32 7.50
N LEU A 205 -6.14 11.77 7.69
CA LEU A 205 -6.64 12.99 7.06
C LEU A 205 -5.81 14.22 7.43
N ASP A 206 -5.32 14.32 8.66
CA ASP A 206 -4.46 15.43 9.09
C ASP A 206 -3.14 15.45 8.28
N HIS A 207 -2.55 14.27 8.02
CA HIS A 207 -1.36 14.16 7.18
C HIS A 207 -1.66 14.53 5.72
N TYR A 208 -2.70 13.97 5.13
CA TYR A 208 -3.07 14.28 3.75
C TYR A 208 -3.45 15.75 3.54
N LYS A 209 -4.25 16.31 4.42
CA LYS A 209 -4.69 17.73 4.37
C LYS A 209 -3.57 18.73 4.64
N SER A 210 -2.49 18.31 5.30
CA SER A 210 -1.29 19.15 5.44
C SER A 210 -0.59 19.42 4.11
N VAL A 211 -0.84 18.56 3.10
CA VAL A 211 -0.22 18.62 1.78
C VAL A 211 -1.23 18.97 0.68
N TYR A 212 -2.41 18.37 0.69
CA TYR A 212 -3.43 18.54 -0.35
C TYR A 212 -4.60 19.40 0.12
N PRO A 213 -5.04 20.38 -0.69
CA PRO A 213 -6.20 21.22 -0.35
C PRO A 213 -7.53 20.45 -0.39
N HIS A 214 -7.62 19.37 -1.20
CA HIS A 214 -8.83 18.56 -1.33
C HIS A 214 -8.50 17.08 -1.16
N VAL A 215 -9.15 16.45 -0.18
CA VAL A 215 -8.99 15.04 0.13
C VAL A 215 -10.36 14.43 0.38
N ASP A 216 -10.75 13.48 -0.47
CA ASP A 216 -11.94 12.66 -0.27
C ASP A 216 -11.53 11.28 0.25
N VAL A 217 -12.34 10.71 1.14
CA VAL A 217 -12.11 9.36 1.67
C VAL A 217 -13.18 8.42 1.11
N VAL A 218 -12.73 7.31 0.52
CA VAL A 218 -13.59 6.28 -0.05
C VAL A 218 -13.25 4.94 0.59
N ASP A 219 -14.26 4.15 0.89
CA ASP A 219 -14.07 2.82 1.47
C ASP A 219 -13.39 1.88 0.49
N SER A 220 -12.44 1.10 0.99
CA SER A 220 -11.88 -0.05 0.30
C SER A 220 -12.52 -1.33 0.83
N ARG A 221 -12.59 -2.36 0.02
CA ARG A 221 -13.06 -3.70 0.42
C ARG A 221 -11.97 -4.51 1.14
N TRP A 222 -10.74 -4.03 1.13
CA TRP A 222 -9.66 -4.66 1.87
C TRP A 222 -9.87 -4.51 3.37
N GLU A 223 -9.71 -5.61 4.10
CA GLU A 223 -9.76 -5.62 5.57
C GLU A 223 -8.98 -6.79 6.15
N ASP A 224 -8.53 -6.62 7.39
CA ASP A 224 -7.99 -7.67 8.24
C ASP A 224 -8.61 -7.60 9.66
N ASP A 225 -8.08 -8.36 10.60
CA ASP A 225 -8.61 -8.42 11.97
C ASP A 225 -8.52 -7.08 12.73
N ARG A 226 -7.62 -6.17 12.33
CA ARG A 226 -7.31 -4.92 13.05
C ARG A 226 -7.65 -3.68 12.24
N SER A 227 -7.65 -3.80 10.92
CA SER A 227 -7.68 -2.66 10.02
C SER A 227 -8.78 -2.82 8.96
N VAL A 228 -9.21 -1.68 8.43
CA VAL A 228 -10.00 -1.60 7.21
C VAL A 228 -9.28 -0.68 6.22
N GLY A 229 -9.37 -0.97 4.93
CA GLY A 229 -8.77 -0.15 3.90
C GLY A 229 -9.55 1.12 3.63
N LYS A 230 -8.85 2.20 3.34
CA LYS A 230 -9.42 3.44 2.82
C LYS A 230 -8.60 3.93 1.65
N TRP A 231 -9.30 4.48 0.67
CA TRP A 231 -8.70 5.29 -0.38
C TRP A 231 -8.77 6.76 0.00
N PHE A 232 -7.65 7.44 -0.08
CA PHE A 232 -7.54 8.88 0.03
C PHE A 232 -7.33 9.43 -1.38
N VAL A 233 -8.35 10.13 -1.88
CA VAL A 233 -8.35 10.75 -3.22
C VAL A 233 -7.95 12.19 -3.07
N CYS A 234 -6.72 12.52 -3.48
CA CYS A 234 -6.06 13.78 -3.22
C CYS A 234 -5.98 14.63 -4.50
N ARG A 235 -6.37 15.91 -4.41
CA ARG A 235 -6.27 16.87 -5.52
C ARG A 235 -5.57 18.14 -5.06
N GLY A 236 -4.72 18.69 -5.94
CA GLY A 236 -3.89 19.86 -5.66
C GLY A 236 -4.23 21.09 -6.43
#